data_be3bc97c21dd4013d2a4747579f40d9f
#
_entry.id   be3bc97c21dd4013d2a4747579f40d9f
#
_cell.length_a   1.000
_cell.length_b   1.000
_cell.length_c   1.000
_cell.angle_alpha   90.00
_cell.angle_beta   90.00
_cell.angle_gamma   90.00
#
_symmetry.space_group_name_H-M   'P 1'
#
loop_
_entity.id
_entity.type
_entity.pdbx_description
1 polymer ?
#
loop_
_entity_poly.entity_id
_entity_poly.type
_entity_poly.pdbx_seq_one_letter_code
_entity_poly.pdbx_strand_id
1 'polypeptide(L)'
;MNPLQMKFDEVSFAYEKDLVVNKVSFGIQPGEFVGFIGPNGSGKSTLLKLLGGVLQGYSGGVYFKDRDIHSLKKNLLARSIAWIPQEHPMVFPFKVLEVVLMGRHPYLSALSLEGEKDHAIASEAMELTQTSQFSGRGFNEISGGEKQRVTIASAITQEPEIMLLDEPTSALDIKFQMQILNILKSLNEEKGITILMAVHDLHLASKFCRRLLLMNEGTVVKDGPPESVLQKEILEDVYDINIKLFPVEEDGSIIIAPEG
;
A
#
# COMPACT_ATOMS: atom_id res chain seq x y z
N MET A 1 -23.21 10.18 -6.89
CA MET A 1 -22.09 9.52 -6.19
C MET A 1 -21.01 9.26 -7.23
N ASN A 2 -19.77 9.60 -6.95
CA ASN A 2 -18.67 9.21 -7.84
C ASN A 2 -18.57 7.67 -7.86
N PRO A 3 -18.26 7.05 -9.02
CA PRO A 3 -18.11 5.61 -9.11
C PRO A 3 -16.96 5.16 -8.23
N LEU A 4 -17.12 4.01 -7.53
CA LEU A 4 -16.07 3.40 -6.73
C LEU A 4 -14.95 2.88 -7.64
N GLN A 5 -13.71 3.09 -7.23
CA GLN A 5 -12.55 2.51 -7.92
C GLN A 5 -12.33 1.05 -7.51
N MET A 6 -12.50 0.75 -6.21
CA MET A 6 -12.49 -0.60 -5.67
C MET A 6 -13.71 -0.81 -4.77
N LYS A 7 -14.27 -2.03 -4.74
CA LYS A 7 -15.33 -2.43 -3.81
C LYS A 7 -15.05 -3.82 -3.26
N PHE A 8 -15.16 -3.96 -1.95
CA PHE A 8 -15.31 -5.23 -1.25
C PHE A 8 -16.79 -5.41 -0.90
N ASP A 9 -17.33 -6.62 -1.08
CA ASP A 9 -18.73 -6.94 -0.83
C ASP A 9 -18.82 -8.28 -0.11
N GLU A 10 -19.03 -8.27 1.20
CA GLU A 10 -19.14 -9.44 2.07
C GLU A 10 -17.98 -10.44 1.90
N VAL A 11 -16.75 -9.94 1.73
CA VAL A 11 -15.58 -10.78 1.45
C VAL A 11 -15.14 -11.53 2.69
N SER A 12 -15.02 -12.87 2.57
CA SER A 12 -14.39 -13.72 3.59
C SER A 12 -13.32 -14.60 2.95
N PHE A 13 -12.18 -14.74 3.65
CA PHE A 13 -11.05 -15.54 3.20
C PHE A 13 -10.39 -16.29 4.35
N ALA A 14 -10.02 -17.55 4.09
CA ALA A 14 -9.30 -18.38 5.04
C ALA A 14 -8.03 -18.96 4.37
N TYR A 15 -6.94 -19.03 5.14
CA TYR A 15 -5.81 -19.90 4.81
C TYR A 15 -6.11 -21.29 5.37
N GLU A 16 -6.25 -22.27 4.50
CA GLU A 16 -6.69 -23.64 4.90
C GLU A 16 -8.01 -23.60 5.70
N LYS A 17 -7.94 -23.61 7.04
CA LYS A 17 -9.10 -23.56 7.95
C LYS A 17 -9.17 -22.29 8.78
N ASP A 18 -8.09 -21.46 8.76
CA ASP A 18 -7.99 -20.27 9.59
C ASP A 18 -8.63 -19.10 8.88
N LEU A 19 -9.78 -18.65 9.37
CA LEU A 19 -10.51 -17.50 8.85
C LEU A 19 -9.73 -16.22 9.20
N VAL A 20 -9.23 -15.50 8.18
CA VAL A 20 -8.38 -14.31 8.34
C VAL A 20 -9.09 -13.02 7.92
N VAL A 21 -10.05 -13.11 7.01
CA VAL A 21 -10.93 -12.00 6.62
C VAL A 21 -12.36 -12.51 6.72
N ASN A 22 -13.23 -11.77 7.41
CA ASN A 22 -14.58 -12.22 7.75
C ASN A 22 -15.62 -11.16 7.38
N LYS A 23 -16.39 -11.40 6.32
CA LYS A 23 -17.50 -10.55 5.82
C LYS A 23 -17.17 -9.06 5.75
N VAL A 24 -16.00 -8.75 5.22
CA VAL A 24 -15.54 -7.36 5.09
C VAL A 24 -16.21 -6.71 3.88
N SER A 25 -16.74 -5.50 4.09
CA SER A 25 -17.36 -4.68 3.04
C SER A 25 -16.93 -3.22 3.18
N PHE A 26 -16.40 -2.66 2.10
CA PHE A 26 -16.09 -1.22 1.98
C PHE A 26 -15.90 -0.84 0.50
N GLY A 27 -15.89 0.46 0.23
CA GLY A 27 -15.59 0.98 -1.10
C GLY A 27 -14.47 2.02 -1.05
N ILE A 28 -13.64 2.07 -2.10
CA ILE A 28 -12.55 3.04 -2.27
C ILE A 28 -12.88 3.93 -3.46
N GLN A 29 -12.74 5.23 -3.29
CA GLN A 29 -12.90 6.20 -4.37
C GLN A 29 -11.55 6.52 -5.04
N PRO A 30 -11.55 6.97 -6.30
CA PRO A 30 -10.33 7.44 -6.94
C PRO A 30 -9.65 8.57 -6.16
N GLY A 31 -8.34 8.48 -6.00
CA GLY A 31 -7.53 9.49 -5.32
C GLY A 31 -7.60 9.45 -3.78
N GLU A 32 -8.22 8.45 -3.17
CA GLU A 32 -8.16 8.29 -1.71
C GLU A 32 -6.76 7.86 -1.24
N PHE A 33 -6.34 8.36 -0.08
CA PHE A 33 -5.18 7.86 0.66
C PHE A 33 -5.68 7.19 1.93
N VAL A 34 -5.72 5.85 1.92
CA VAL A 34 -6.34 5.02 2.97
C VAL A 34 -5.29 4.21 3.70
N GLY A 35 -5.33 4.27 5.04
CA GLY A 35 -4.53 3.44 5.93
C GLY A 35 -5.33 2.27 6.50
N PHE A 36 -4.83 1.06 6.35
CA PHE A 36 -5.30 -0.11 7.08
C PHE A 36 -4.49 -0.24 8.36
N ILE A 37 -5.13 -0.11 9.51
CA ILE A 37 -4.52 -0.19 10.85
C ILE A 37 -5.14 -1.32 11.66
N GLY A 38 -4.48 -1.74 12.72
CA GLY A 38 -4.92 -2.81 13.61
C GLY A 38 -3.78 -3.69 14.09
N PRO A 39 -4.00 -4.58 15.06
CA PRO A 39 -3.00 -5.49 15.61
C PRO A 39 -2.36 -6.41 14.56
N ASN A 40 -1.24 -7.03 14.92
CA ASN A 40 -0.65 -8.10 14.11
C ASN A 40 -1.65 -9.26 13.98
N GLY A 41 -1.77 -9.82 12.77
CA GLY A 41 -2.74 -10.89 12.51
C GLY A 41 -4.17 -10.42 12.27
N SER A 42 -4.49 -9.11 12.32
CA SER A 42 -5.85 -8.61 12.08
C SER A 42 -6.35 -8.75 10.61
N GLY A 43 -5.48 -9.18 9.67
CA GLY A 43 -5.86 -9.45 8.28
C GLY A 43 -5.46 -8.37 7.26
N LYS A 44 -4.75 -7.29 7.65
CA LYS A 44 -4.38 -6.16 6.77
C LYS A 44 -3.66 -6.58 5.49
N SER A 45 -2.57 -7.34 5.62
CA SER A 45 -1.80 -7.82 4.46
C SER A 45 -2.61 -8.77 3.57
N THR A 46 -3.47 -9.60 4.16
CA THR A 46 -4.38 -10.48 3.43
C THR A 46 -5.40 -9.67 2.65
N LEU A 47 -5.96 -8.64 3.26
CA LEU A 47 -6.90 -7.73 2.62
C LEU A 47 -6.27 -7.03 1.42
N LEU A 48 -5.05 -6.50 1.56
CA LEU A 48 -4.32 -5.88 0.45
C LEU A 48 -4.03 -6.89 -0.69
N LYS A 49 -3.66 -8.13 -0.37
CA LYS A 49 -3.44 -9.19 -1.37
C LYS A 49 -4.73 -9.55 -2.13
N LEU A 50 -5.87 -9.53 -1.45
CA LEU A 50 -7.19 -9.72 -2.08
C LEU A 50 -7.53 -8.56 -3.01
N LEU A 51 -7.29 -7.30 -2.58
CA LEU A 51 -7.44 -6.08 -3.39
C LEU A 51 -6.57 -6.11 -4.65
N GLY A 52 -5.36 -6.63 -4.54
CA GLY A 52 -4.43 -6.77 -5.67
C GLY A 52 -4.73 -7.94 -6.60
N GLY A 53 -5.75 -8.76 -6.30
CA GLY A 53 -6.06 -9.98 -7.06
C GLY A 53 -4.98 -11.06 -6.96
N VAL A 54 -4.11 -10.97 -5.95
CA VAL A 54 -3.03 -11.94 -5.68
C VAL A 54 -3.59 -13.23 -5.08
N LEU A 55 -4.57 -13.10 -4.18
CA LEU A 55 -5.25 -14.22 -3.54
C LEU A 55 -6.57 -14.51 -4.24
N GLN A 56 -6.90 -15.80 -4.31
CA GLN A 56 -8.13 -16.35 -4.85
C GLN A 56 -8.80 -17.28 -3.84
N GLY A 57 -10.02 -17.72 -4.10
CA GLY A 57 -10.71 -18.69 -3.24
C GLY A 57 -11.41 -18.05 -2.04
N TYR A 58 -11.75 -16.77 -2.11
CA TYR A 58 -12.59 -16.07 -1.14
C TYR A 58 -14.09 -16.21 -1.49
N SER A 59 -14.96 -15.98 -0.50
CA SER A 59 -16.40 -15.76 -0.71
C SER A 59 -16.71 -14.26 -0.73
N GLY A 60 -17.86 -13.87 -1.28
CA GLY A 60 -18.21 -12.47 -1.53
C GLY A 60 -17.68 -11.97 -2.87
N GLY A 61 -17.49 -10.65 -3.00
CA GLY A 61 -17.06 -10.03 -4.26
C GLY A 61 -15.99 -8.98 -4.08
N VAL A 62 -14.97 -8.99 -4.95
CA VAL A 62 -13.97 -7.91 -5.07
C VAL A 62 -14.08 -7.32 -6.47
N TYR A 63 -14.33 -6.02 -6.54
CA TYR A 63 -14.58 -5.34 -7.79
C TYR A 63 -13.59 -4.19 -8.01
N PHE A 64 -13.09 -4.08 -9.23
CA PHE A 64 -12.34 -2.93 -9.74
C PHE A 64 -13.16 -2.26 -10.84
N LYS A 65 -13.55 -0.99 -10.63
CA LYS A 65 -14.40 -0.23 -11.54
C LYS A 65 -15.67 -1.00 -11.94
N ASP A 66 -16.41 -1.47 -10.93
CA ASP A 66 -17.65 -2.26 -11.04
C ASP A 66 -17.52 -3.63 -11.78
N ARG A 67 -16.29 -4.06 -12.05
CA ARG A 67 -16.02 -5.36 -12.67
C ARG A 67 -15.36 -6.30 -11.68
N ASP A 68 -15.83 -7.54 -11.60
CA ASP A 68 -15.18 -8.57 -10.78
C ASP A 68 -13.69 -8.67 -11.13
N ILE A 69 -12.83 -8.59 -10.12
CA ILE A 69 -11.38 -8.55 -10.30
C ILE A 69 -10.84 -9.80 -11.02
N HIS A 70 -11.45 -10.96 -10.82
CA HIS A 70 -11.05 -12.21 -11.47
C HIS A 70 -11.54 -12.31 -12.92
N SER A 71 -12.53 -11.52 -13.32
CA SER A 71 -12.98 -11.43 -14.71
C SER A 71 -12.03 -10.59 -15.58
N LEU A 72 -11.12 -9.84 -14.96
CA LEU A 72 -10.20 -8.95 -15.64
C LEU A 72 -8.98 -9.72 -16.18
N LYS A 73 -8.52 -9.33 -17.35
CA LYS A 73 -7.24 -9.83 -17.88
C LYS A 73 -6.11 -9.44 -16.93
N LYS A 74 -5.25 -10.40 -16.57
CA LYS A 74 -4.10 -10.16 -15.65
C LYS A 74 -3.25 -8.95 -16.06
N ASN A 75 -3.03 -8.76 -17.36
CA ASN A 75 -2.25 -7.64 -17.87
C ASN A 75 -2.92 -6.28 -17.64
N LEU A 76 -4.26 -6.22 -17.73
CA LEU A 76 -5.01 -5.01 -17.41
C LEU A 76 -4.90 -4.67 -15.92
N LEU A 77 -5.09 -5.67 -15.06
CA LEU A 77 -4.97 -5.50 -13.62
C LEU A 77 -3.55 -5.07 -13.23
N ALA A 78 -2.53 -5.73 -13.83
CA ALA A 78 -1.13 -5.40 -13.60
C ALA A 78 -0.71 -4.01 -14.12
N ARG A 79 -1.44 -3.40 -15.05
CA ARG A 79 -1.24 -1.98 -15.44
C ARG A 79 -1.93 -0.99 -14.51
N SER A 80 -3.01 -1.42 -13.86
CA SER A 80 -3.84 -0.53 -13.05
C SER A 80 -3.47 -0.53 -11.57
N ILE A 81 -2.95 -1.65 -11.05
CA ILE A 81 -2.67 -1.85 -9.63
C ILE A 81 -1.22 -2.27 -9.45
N ALA A 82 -0.44 -1.44 -8.76
CA ALA A 82 0.90 -1.80 -8.32
C ALA A 82 0.85 -2.36 -6.90
N TRP A 83 1.58 -3.45 -6.67
CA TRP A 83 1.69 -4.11 -5.37
C TRP A 83 3.12 -4.00 -4.84
N ILE A 84 3.26 -3.46 -3.63
CA ILE A 84 4.53 -3.34 -2.91
C ILE A 84 4.43 -4.20 -1.64
N PRO A 85 5.02 -5.41 -1.62
CA PRO A 85 5.04 -6.26 -0.43
C PRO A 85 5.97 -5.70 0.65
N GLN A 86 5.84 -6.21 1.88
CA GLN A 86 6.69 -5.85 3.02
C GLN A 86 8.15 -6.23 2.78
N GLU A 87 8.39 -7.41 2.21
CA GLU A 87 9.73 -7.91 1.91
C GLU A 87 9.91 -8.12 0.40
N HIS A 88 11.10 -7.82 -0.09
CA HIS A 88 11.49 -7.96 -1.49
C HIS A 88 12.72 -8.87 -1.64
N PRO A 89 12.57 -10.19 -1.47
CA PRO A 89 13.69 -11.11 -1.65
C PRO A 89 14.11 -11.15 -3.12
N MET A 90 15.20 -10.46 -3.46
CA MET A 90 15.83 -10.57 -4.78
C MET A 90 16.92 -11.61 -4.74
N VAL A 91 16.66 -12.76 -5.36
CA VAL A 91 17.63 -13.89 -5.43
C VAL A 91 18.71 -13.63 -6.48
N PHE A 92 18.36 -12.91 -7.55
CA PHE A 92 19.29 -12.62 -8.65
C PHE A 92 19.96 -11.26 -8.48
N PRO A 93 21.22 -11.10 -8.97
CA PRO A 93 22.01 -9.88 -8.83
C PRO A 93 21.61 -8.80 -9.87
N PHE A 94 20.35 -8.40 -9.88
CA PHE A 94 19.87 -7.33 -10.75
C PHE A 94 20.46 -5.98 -10.36
N LYS A 95 20.73 -5.13 -11.36
CA LYS A 95 21.02 -3.72 -11.15
C LYS A 95 19.75 -2.96 -10.74
N VAL A 96 19.92 -1.85 -10.04
CA VAL A 96 18.80 -1.00 -9.62
C VAL A 96 17.94 -0.57 -10.81
N LEU A 97 18.52 -0.15 -11.93
CA LEU A 97 17.77 0.21 -13.13
C LEU A 97 16.93 -0.95 -13.67
N GLU A 98 17.46 -2.17 -13.65
CA GLU A 98 16.75 -3.37 -14.12
C GLU A 98 15.54 -3.66 -13.24
N VAL A 99 15.68 -3.49 -11.90
CA VAL A 99 14.57 -3.63 -10.96
C VAL A 99 13.48 -2.57 -11.21
N VAL A 100 13.87 -1.33 -11.49
CA VAL A 100 12.90 -0.26 -11.80
C VAL A 100 12.18 -0.57 -13.12
N LEU A 101 12.89 -1.02 -14.15
CA LEU A 101 12.30 -1.40 -15.43
C LEU A 101 11.34 -2.60 -15.35
N MET A 102 11.43 -3.45 -14.32
CA MET A 102 10.42 -4.52 -14.10
C MET A 102 9.00 -3.97 -14.01
N GLY A 103 8.81 -2.72 -13.57
CA GLY A 103 7.52 -2.04 -13.59
C GLY A 103 6.91 -1.90 -14.99
N ARG A 104 7.73 -2.01 -16.07
CA ARG A 104 7.24 -1.95 -17.45
C ARG A 104 6.78 -3.29 -18.01
N HIS A 105 7.05 -4.42 -17.32
CA HIS A 105 6.64 -5.75 -17.78
C HIS A 105 5.18 -5.86 -18.26
N PRO A 106 4.18 -5.24 -17.60
CA PRO A 106 2.80 -5.32 -18.07
C PRO A 106 2.56 -4.68 -19.44
N TYR A 107 3.47 -3.86 -19.94
CA TYR A 107 3.38 -3.15 -21.24
C TYR A 107 4.13 -3.87 -22.35
N LEU A 108 5.03 -4.77 -21.99
CA LEU A 108 5.87 -5.50 -22.96
C LEU A 108 5.10 -6.71 -23.53
N SER A 109 5.37 -7.03 -24.78
CA SER A 109 4.99 -8.32 -25.37
C SER A 109 6.05 -9.38 -25.03
N ALA A 110 5.73 -10.67 -25.18
CA ALA A 110 6.63 -11.77 -24.82
C ALA A 110 8.01 -11.74 -25.53
N LEU A 111 8.14 -10.99 -26.63
CA LEU A 111 9.36 -10.88 -27.43
C LEU A 111 9.93 -9.46 -27.54
N SER A 112 9.33 -8.50 -26.83
CA SER A 112 9.83 -7.10 -26.83
C SER A 112 10.74 -6.85 -25.64
N LEU A 113 11.76 -6.05 -25.87
CA LEU A 113 12.60 -5.45 -24.84
C LEU A 113 12.08 -4.03 -24.53
N GLU A 114 12.52 -3.49 -23.41
CA GLU A 114 12.24 -2.10 -23.02
C GLU A 114 12.79 -1.13 -24.07
N GLY A 115 11.95 -0.19 -24.49
CA GLY A 115 12.30 0.85 -25.43
C GLY A 115 12.70 2.17 -24.76
N GLU A 116 13.07 3.17 -25.57
CA GLU A 116 13.44 4.51 -25.08
C GLU A 116 12.38 5.13 -24.17
N LYS A 117 11.09 4.91 -24.50
CA LYS A 117 9.97 5.39 -23.66
C LYS A 117 9.98 4.76 -22.28
N ASP A 118 10.24 3.45 -22.17
CA ASP A 118 10.25 2.74 -20.90
C ASP A 118 11.42 3.20 -20.03
N HIS A 119 12.59 3.43 -20.64
CA HIS A 119 13.74 4.01 -19.97
C HIS A 119 13.49 5.45 -19.50
N ALA A 120 12.79 6.28 -20.27
CA ALA A 120 12.43 7.63 -19.87
C ALA A 120 11.52 7.64 -18.65
N ILE A 121 10.47 6.78 -18.64
CA ILE A 121 9.56 6.63 -17.50
C ILE A 121 10.31 6.11 -16.25
N ALA A 122 11.21 5.14 -16.43
CA ALA A 122 12.04 4.64 -15.34
C ALA A 122 12.97 5.72 -14.77
N SER A 123 13.56 6.55 -15.61
CA SER A 123 14.42 7.67 -15.18
C SER A 123 13.62 8.70 -14.36
N GLU A 124 12.43 9.09 -14.82
CA GLU A 124 11.54 10.00 -14.07
C GLU A 124 11.17 9.41 -12.69
N ALA A 125 10.80 8.14 -12.64
CA ALA A 125 10.47 7.46 -11.39
C ALA A 125 11.68 7.41 -10.43
N MET A 126 12.88 7.17 -10.96
CA MET A 126 14.11 7.17 -10.17
C MET A 126 14.48 8.56 -9.64
N GLU A 127 14.22 9.62 -10.39
CA GLU A 127 14.41 11.01 -9.94
C GLU A 127 13.45 11.33 -8.79
N LEU A 128 12.16 11.04 -8.94
CA LEU A 128 11.13 11.24 -7.90
C LEU A 128 11.47 10.53 -6.59
N THR A 129 12.06 9.34 -6.67
CA THR A 129 12.44 8.53 -5.51
C THR A 129 13.88 8.76 -5.03
N GLN A 130 14.63 9.65 -5.68
CA GLN A 130 16.05 9.94 -5.38
C GLN A 130 16.90 8.67 -5.42
N THR A 131 16.76 7.86 -6.47
CA THR A 131 17.49 6.59 -6.66
C THR A 131 18.38 6.57 -7.91
N SER A 132 18.37 7.63 -8.72
CA SER A 132 19.13 7.73 -9.98
C SER A 132 20.62 7.47 -9.80
N GLN A 133 21.23 7.93 -8.68
CA GLN A 133 22.65 7.72 -8.37
C GLN A 133 23.01 6.24 -8.13
N PHE A 134 22.02 5.36 -7.94
CA PHE A 134 22.23 3.93 -7.71
C PHE A 134 22.01 3.09 -8.96
N SER A 135 21.60 3.66 -10.09
CA SER A 135 21.12 2.96 -11.30
C SER A 135 22.02 1.80 -11.75
N GLY A 136 23.34 1.97 -11.69
CA GLY A 136 24.33 0.96 -12.07
C GLY A 136 24.76 0.00 -10.97
N ARG A 137 24.33 0.22 -9.70
CA ARG A 137 24.68 -0.66 -8.57
C ARG A 137 23.82 -1.92 -8.55
N GLY A 138 24.31 -2.99 -7.95
CA GLY A 138 23.51 -4.17 -7.63
C GLY A 138 22.43 -3.82 -6.60
N PHE A 139 21.21 -4.29 -6.81
CA PHE A 139 20.10 -4.07 -5.85
C PHE A 139 20.43 -4.60 -4.45
N ASN A 140 21.21 -5.70 -4.38
CA ASN A 140 21.62 -6.27 -3.10
C ASN A 140 22.75 -5.49 -2.40
N GLU A 141 23.38 -4.53 -3.08
CA GLU A 141 24.50 -3.72 -2.59
C GLU A 141 24.08 -2.38 -1.97
N ILE A 142 22.79 -2.08 -1.98
CA ILE A 142 22.21 -0.85 -1.42
C ILE A 142 21.52 -1.13 -0.09
N SER A 143 21.35 -0.08 0.74
CA SER A 143 20.72 -0.18 2.07
C SER A 143 19.22 -0.51 1.97
N GLY A 144 18.61 -0.94 3.08
CA GLY A 144 17.18 -1.26 3.14
C GLY A 144 16.27 -0.10 2.73
N GLY A 145 16.56 1.12 3.17
CA GLY A 145 15.80 2.31 2.78
C GLY A 145 15.97 2.69 1.30
N GLU A 146 17.17 2.45 0.73
CA GLU A 146 17.40 2.63 -0.70
C GLU A 146 16.66 1.57 -1.52
N LYS A 147 16.67 0.29 -1.08
CA LYS A 147 15.88 -0.79 -1.69
C LYS A 147 14.40 -0.45 -1.74
N GLN A 148 13.85 0.05 -0.63
CA GLN A 148 12.44 0.42 -0.56
C GLN A 148 12.10 1.55 -1.55
N ARG A 149 12.95 2.59 -1.67
CA ARG A 149 12.75 3.65 -2.67
C ARG A 149 12.85 3.14 -4.10
N VAL A 150 13.76 2.22 -4.38
CA VAL A 150 13.87 1.55 -5.69
C VAL A 150 12.62 0.74 -6.01
N THR A 151 12.06 0.04 -5.03
CA THR A 151 10.80 -0.70 -5.20
C THR A 151 9.63 0.23 -5.48
N ILE A 152 9.56 1.36 -4.79
CA ILE A 152 8.57 2.40 -5.08
C ILE A 152 8.79 2.98 -6.48
N ALA A 153 10.04 3.22 -6.91
CA ALA A 153 10.33 3.63 -8.28
C ALA A 153 9.82 2.63 -9.31
N SER A 154 10.03 1.33 -9.08
CA SER A 154 9.48 0.27 -9.93
C SER A 154 7.95 0.30 -10.00
N ALA A 155 7.29 0.51 -8.86
CA ALA A 155 5.83 0.64 -8.81
C ALA A 155 5.32 1.90 -9.54
N ILE A 156 6.02 3.04 -9.44
CA ILE A 156 5.71 4.27 -10.18
C ILE A 156 5.89 4.06 -11.69
N THR A 157 6.95 3.35 -12.09
CA THR A 157 7.25 3.02 -13.49
C THR A 157 6.15 2.19 -14.15
N GLN A 158 5.34 1.48 -13.37
CA GLN A 158 4.15 0.77 -13.84
C GLN A 158 3.02 1.74 -14.23
N GLU A 159 3.09 3.04 -13.90
CA GLU A 159 2.05 4.05 -14.13
C GLU A 159 0.65 3.60 -13.60
N PRO A 160 0.56 3.15 -12.33
CA PRO A 160 -0.66 2.57 -11.80
C PRO A 160 -1.71 3.62 -11.44
N GLU A 161 -2.99 3.21 -11.42
CA GLU A 161 -4.08 3.99 -10.85
C GLU A 161 -4.16 3.81 -9.32
N ILE A 162 -3.72 2.66 -8.81
CA ILE A 162 -3.75 2.28 -7.40
C ILE A 162 -2.39 1.72 -7.00
N MET A 163 -1.88 2.15 -5.87
CA MET A 163 -0.72 1.54 -5.21
C MET A 163 -1.18 0.86 -3.91
N LEU A 164 -0.88 -0.42 -3.79
CA LEU A 164 -1.10 -1.22 -2.59
C LEU A 164 0.24 -1.44 -1.90
N LEU A 165 0.38 -1.00 -0.65
CA LEU A 165 1.64 -1.06 0.08
C LEU A 165 1.45 -1.82 1.40
N ASP A 166 2.20 -2.89 1.57
CA ASP A 166 2.19 -3.68 2.80
C ASP A 166 3.36 -3.24 3.69
N GLU A 167 3.07 -2.40 4.69
CA GLU A 167 4.03 -1.86 5.66
C GLU A 167 5.30 -1.26 5.04
N PRO A 168 5.18 -0.28 4.12
CA PRO A 168 6.30 0.22 3.34
C PRO A 168 7.39 0.93 4.17
N THR A 169 7.15 1.16 5.46
CA THR A 169 8.04 1.92 6.35
C THR A 169 8.54 1.12 7.56
N SER A 170 8.14 -0.14 7.74
CA SER A 170 8.31 -0.91 8.99
C SER A 170 9.78 -1.15 9.39
N ALA A 171 10.71 -1.26 8.45
CA ALA A 171 12.13 -1.55 8.72
C ALA A 171 13.06 -0.35 8.51
N LEU A 172 12.52 0.88 8.50
CA LEU A 172 13.24 2.09 8.14
C LEU A 172 13.41 3.03 9.33
N ASP A 173 14.52 3.77 9.35
CA ASP A 173 14.65 4.90 10.27
C ASP A 173 13.69 6.06 9.91
N ILE A 174 13.45 6.94 10.86
CA ILE A 174 12.49 8.05 10.75
C ILE A 174 12.74 8.90 9.49
N LYS A 175 13.99 9.15 9.11
CA LYS A 175 14.32 9.95 7.93
C LYS A 175 13.78 9.28 6.65
N PHE A 176 14.03 7.98 6.48
CA PHE A 176 13.59 7.26 5.29
C PHE A 176 12.08 7.01 5.30
N GLN A 177 11.47 6.78 6.48
CA GLN A 177 10.01 6.71 6.62
C GLN A 177 9.36 7.99 6.08
N MET A 178 9.81 9.15 6.55
CA MET A 178 9.28 10.45 6.11
C MET A 178 9.50 10.70 4.62
N GLN A 179 10.64 10.33 4.07
CA GLN A 179 10.90 10.45 2.63
C GLN A 179 9.89 9.64 1.81
N ILE A 180 9.65 8.37 2.17
CA ILE A 180 8.71 7.49 1.48
C ILE A 180 7.28 8.03 1.58
N LEU A 181 6.84 8.40 2.78
CA LEU A 181 5.48 8.90 2.98
C LEU A 181 5.24 10.22 2.23
N ASN A 182 6.24 11.11 2.16
CA ASN A 182 6.15 12.34 1.37
C ASN A 182 6.09 12.04 -0.15
N ILE A 183 6.85 11.06 -0.66
CA ILE A 183 6.74 10.61 -2.05
C ILE A 183 5.32 10.10 -2.34
N LEU A 184 4.79 9.22 -1.49
CA LEU A 184 3.43 8.69 -1.64
C LEU A 184 2.38 9.80 -1.58
N LYS A 185 2.53 10.77 -0.68
CA LYS A 185 1.66 11.94 -0.57
C LYS A 185 1.69 12.78 -1.86
N SER A 186 2.87 13.08 -2.39
CA SER A 186 3.00 13.81 -3.66
C SER A 186 2.34 13.07 -4.82
N LEU A 187 2.55 11.74 -4.94
CA LEU A 187 1.88 10.91 -5.94
C LEU A 187 0.35 10.94 -5.83
N ASN A 188 -0.18 10.93 -4.61
CA ASN A 188 -1.61 11.03 -4.37
C ASN A 188 -2.15 12.41 -4.73
N GLU A 189 -1.52 13.48 -4.24
CA GLU A 189 -2.01 14.86 -4.37
C GLU A 189 -1.80 15.43 -5.79
N GLU A 190 -0.66 15.14 -6.43
CA GLU A 190 -0.28 15.74 -7.72
C GLU A 190 -0.68 14.85 -8.91
N LYS A 191 -0.60 13.52 -8.76
CA LYS A 191 -0.92 12.58 -9.84
C LYS A 191 -2.27 11.87 -9.67
N GLY A 192 -2.97 12.09 -8.55
CA GLY A 192 -4.28 11.49 -8.28
C GLY A 192 -4.26 9.97 -8.07
N ILE A 193 -3.09 9.41 -7.79
CA ILE A 193 -2.95 7.96 -7.56
C ILE A 193 -3.63 7.60 -6.24
N THR A 194 -4.47 6.58 -6.25
CA THR A 194 -5.08 6.02 -5.03
C THR A 194 -4.04 5.22 -4.26
N ILE A 195 -3.87 5.52 -2.97
CA ILE A 195 -2.90 4.85 -2.09
C ILE A 195 -3.64 4.05 -1.03
N LEU A 196 -3.38 2.76 -0.96
CA LEU A 196 -3.90 1.86 0.07
C LEU A 196 -2.73 1.22 0.80
N MET A 197 -2.55 1.51 2.08
CA MET A 197 -1.34 1.18 2.81
C MET A 197 -1.65 0.50 4.15
N ALA A 198 -1.07 -0.66 4.43
CA ALA A 198 -1.04 -1.19 5.78
C ALA A 198 -0.01 -0.42 6.60
N VAL A 199 -0.38 0.04 7.79
CA VAL A 199 0.44 0.90 8.65
C VAL A 199 0.39 0.40 10.08
N HIS A 200 1.56 0.28 10.71
CA HIS A 200 1.66 -0.04 12.14
C HIS A 200 1.71 1.19 13.03
N ASP A 201 2.38 2.23 12.56
CA ASP A 201 2.52 3.48 13.30
C ASP A 201 1.24 4.32 13.15
N LEU A 202 0.44 4.37 14.21
CA LEU A 202 -0.84 5.09 14.22
C LEU A 202 -0.67 6.61 14.10
N HIS A 203 0.47 7.17 14.57
CA HIS A 203 0.77 8.58 14.38
C HIS A 203 1.03 8.88 12.90
N LEU A 204 1.87 8.07 12.22
CA LEU A 204 2.10 8.22 10.79
C LEU A 204 0.81 8.00 9.99
N ALA A 205 -0.04 7.03 10.40
CA ALA A 205 -1.33 6.81 9.78
C ALA A 205 -2.23 8.05 9.89
N SER A 206 -2.31 8.68 11.08
CA SER A 206 -3.11 9.90 11.29
C SER A 206 -2.61 11.10 10.49
N LYS A 207 -1.30 11.19 10.30
CA LYS A 207 -0.65 12.32 9.62
C LYS A 207 -0.78 12.26 8.09
N PHE A 208 -0.72 11.07 7.51
CA PHE A 208 -0.64 10.91 6.06
C PHE A 208 -1.93 10.40 5.42
N CYS A 209 -2.72 9.57 6.13
CA CYS A 209 -3.95 9.01 5.58
C CYS A 209 -5.14 9.93 5.85
N ARG A 210 -5.98 10.11 4.85
CA ARG A 210 -7.25 10.87 4.99
C ARG A 210 -8.41 10.01 5.49
N ARG A 211 -8.25 8.70 5.43
CA ARG A 211 -9.22 7.70 5.89
C ARG A 211 -8.48 6.50 6.46
N LEU A 212 -8.98 5.98 7.55
CA LEU A 212 -8.45 4.79 8.21
C LEU A 212 -9.53 3.71 8.27
N LEU A 213 -9.13 2.47 7.99
CA LEU A 213 -9.89 1.27 8.29
C LEU A 213 -9.19 0.53 9.43
N LEU A 214 -9.83 0.51 10.60
CA LEU A 214 -9.34 -0.23 11.76
C LEU A 214 -9.85 -1.67 11.68
N MET A 215 -8.90 -2.59 11.63
CA MET A 215 -9.17 -4.03 11.55
C MET A 215 -8.86 -4.72 12.88
N ASN A 216 -9.73 -5.63 13.27
CA ASN A 216 -9.50 -6.57 14.35
C ASN A 216 -10.09 -7.93 13.99
N GLU A 217 -9.39 -9.03 14.28
CA GLU A 217 -9.85 -10.41 14.06
C GLU A 217 -10.53 -10.64 12.70
N GLY A 218 -9.93 -10.11 11.65
CA GLY A 218 -10.41 -10.26 10.27
C GLY A 218 -11.63 -9.41 9.89
N THR A 219 -12.10 -8.52 10.76
CA THR A 219 -13.23 -7.62 10.50
C THR A 219 -12.81 -6.16 10.48
N VAL A 220 -13.58 -5.30 9.83
CA VAL A 220 -13.45 -3.83 9.93
C VAL A 220 -14.27 -3.34 11.11
N VAL A 221 -13.60 -2.92 12.18
CA VAL A 221 -14.23 -2.41 13.41
C VAL A 221 -14.70 -0.97 13.21
N LYS A 222 -13.90 -0.16 12.52
CA LYS A 222 -14.20 1.25 12.27
C LYS A 222 -13.63 1.70 10.94
N ASP A 223 -14.35 2.56 10.24
CA ASP A 223 -13.99 3.16 8.97
C ASP A 223 -14.35 4.64 8.97
N GLY A 224 -13.40 5.51 8.64
CA GLY A 224 -13.62 6.95 8.63
C GLY A 224 -12.34 7.78 8.66
N PRO A 225 -12.46 9.11 8.82
CA PRO A 225 -11.31 9.98 9.00
C PRO A 225 -10.56 9.67 10.31
N PRO A 226 -9.24 9.98 10.39
CA PRO A 226 -8.41 9.63 11.54
C PRO A 226 -9.00 9.99 12.89
N GLU A 227 -9.57 11.17 13.06
CA GLU A 227 -10.16 11.64 14.30
C GLU A 227 -11.39 10.82 14.76
N SER A 228 -12.08 10.17 13.85
CA SER A 228 -13.23 9.30 14.17
C SER A 228 -12.83 7.86 14.47
N VAL A 229 -11.67 7.42 13.99
CA VAL A 229 -11.16 6.05 14.13
C VAL A 229 -10.21 5.93 15.32
N LEU A 230 -9.34 6.93 15.51
CA LEU A 230 -8.33 6.95 16.58
C LEU A 230 -8.93 7.52 17.88
N GLN A 231 -9.98 6.90 18.37
CA GLN A 231 -10.61 7.23 19.66
C GLN A 231 -10.08 6.29 20.75
N LYS A 232 -9.89 6.83 21.96
CA LYS A 232 -9.28 6.12 23.09
C LYS A 232 -9.97 4.77 23.35
N GLU A 233 -11.27 4.79 23.53
CA GLU A 233 -12.07 3.62 23.88
C GLU A 233 -12.01 2.52 22.81
N ILE A 234 -11.99 2.93 21.53
CA ILE A 234 -11.91 2.00 20.40
C ILE A 234 -10.52 1.35 20.33
N LEU A 235 -9.47 2.17 20.51
CA LEU A 235 -8.09 1.66 20.41
C LEU A 235 -7.73 0.79 21.62
N GLU A 236 -8.17 1.15 22.82
CA GLU A 236 -7.98 0.35 24.05
C GLU A 236 -8.62 -1.03 23.93
N ASP A 237 -9.84 -1.11 23.35
CA ASP A 237 -10.54 -2.37 23.10
C ASP A 237 -9.81 -3.23 22.04
N VAL A 238 -9.38 -2.62 20.95
CA VAL A 238 -8.76 -3.34 19.81
C VAL A 238 -7.33 -3.80 20.11
N TYR A 239 -6.54 -2.99 20.83
CA TYR A 239 -5.12 -3.29 21.11
C TYR A 239 -4.89 -3.90 22.49
N ASP A 240 -5.93 -4.01 23.32
CA ASP A 240 -5.89 -4.53 24.72
C ASP A 240 -4.81 -3.83 25.57
N ILE A 241 -4.73 -2.50 25.47
CA ILE A 241 -3.79 -1.64 26.22
C ILE A 241 -4.43 -0.32 26.59
N ASN A 242 -4.09 0.25 27.75
CA ASN A 242 -4.47 1.62 28.11
C ASN A 242 -3.58 2.62 27.34
N ILE A 243 -4.21 3.68 26.80
CA ILE A 243 -3.50 4.68 25.98
C ILE A 243 -3.86 6.12 26.36
N LYS A 244 -2.94 7.02 26.03
CA LYS A 244 -3.18 8.48 25.99
C LYS A 244 -3.10 8.97 24.54
N LEU A 245 -4.03 9.88 24.20
CA LEU A 245 -4.08 10.54 22.91
C LEU A 245 -3.64 11.99 23.08
N PHE A 246 -2.71 12.45 22.24
CA PHE A 246 -2.22 13.82 22.21
C PHE A 246 -2.44 14.39 20.81
N PRO A 247 -3.45 15.25 20.61
CA PRO A 247 -3.64 15.95 19.35
C PRO A 247 -2.47 16.90 19.07
N VAL A 248 -1.97 16.90 17.84
CA VAL A 248 -0.93 17.85 17.38
C VAL A 248 -1.64 19.02 16.70
N GLU A 249 -1.55 20.22 17.29
CA GLU A 249 -2.27 21.41 16.82
C GLU A 249 -1.84 21.86 15.41
N GLU A 250 -0.57 21.62 15.02
CA GLU A 250 0.00 22.12 13.77
C GLU A 250 -0.56 21.42 12.52
N ASP A 251 -0.83 20.12 12.59
CA ASP A 251 -1.22 19.32 11.41
C ASP A 251 -2.45 18.41 11.64
N GLY A 252 -3.05 18.49 12.82
CA GLY A 252 -4.23 17.70 13.20
C GLY A 252 -3.95 16.20 13.39
N SER A 253 -2.68 15.78 13.36
CA SER A 253 -2.31 14.40 13.63
C SER A 253 -2.46 14.04 15.11
N ILE A 254 -2.47 12.74 15.42
CA ILE A 254 -2.68 12.24 16.79
C ILE A 254 -1.48 11.40 17.19
N ILE A 255 -0.82 11.78 18.30
CA ILE A 255 0.21 10.96 18.94
C ILE A 255 -0.48 10.02 19.93
N ILE A 256 -0.13 8.74 19.88
CA ILE A 256 -0.67 7.70 20.74
C ILE A 256 0.46 7.17 21.60
N ALA A 257 0.29 7.23 22.93
CA ALA A 257 1.26 6.71 23.88
C ALA A 257 0.57 5.69 24.82
N PRO A 258 1.20 4.55 25.12
CA PRO A 258 0.70 3.63 26.13
C PRO A 258 0.72 4.30 27.51
N GLU A 259 -0.29 4.03 28.33
CA GLU A 259 -0.26 4.30 29.77
C GLU A 259 0.52 3.16 30.45
N GLY A 260 1.57 3.51 31.19
CA GLY A 260 2.38 2.54 31.93
C GLY A 260 1.68 2.01 33.18
#